data_c4382a2a599ad954a1d32dbb49ec2278
#
_entry.id   c4382a2a599ad954a1d32dbb49ec2278
#
_cell.length_a   1.000
_cell.length_b   1.000
_cell.length_c   1.000
_cell.angle_alpha   90.00
_cell.angle_beta   90.00
_cell.angle_gamma   90.00
#
_symmetry.space_group_name_H-M   'P 1'
#
loop_
_entity.id
_entity.type
_entity.pdbx_description
1 polymer ?
#
loop_
_entity_poly.entity_id
_entity_poly.type
_entity_poly.pdbx_seq_one_letter_code
_entity_poly.pdbx_strand_id
1 'polypeptide(L)'
;MYSGAFPEYFIFLLSIFIVMFMDIIKGKTWTFGENIDTDVIIPGRYLRTFNPQDLADHVLEGERPDFTENVESGDIIVADENFGCGSSREQAPVAIKTAGVSAIVAKSFARIFYRNAINIGLPVIVSDIKANDGDIIRIDLSKGTLVNETTGESKTFEPFKEFMLSILEDGGLVNHYLNDSDKEA
;
A
#
# COMPACT_ATOMS: atom_id res chain seq x y z
N MET A 1 40.03 -1.00 -27.81
CA MET A 1 39.22 -1.62 -26.76
C MET A 1 38.90 -0.56 -25.74
N TYR A 2 37.69 0.04 -25.81
CA TYR A 2 37.23 0.96 -24.76
C TYR A 2 36.51 0.13 -23.71
N SER A 3 37.14 -0.05 -22.56
CA SER A 3 36.52 -0.56 -21.35
C SER A 3 35.69 0.58 -20.74
N GLY A 4 34.44 0.65 -21.12
CA GLY A 4 33.50 1.63 -20.58
C GLY A 4 32.93 1.16 -19.23
N ALA A 5 33.69 1.37 -18.16
CA ALA A 5 33.09 1.36 -16.84
C ALA A 5 32.19 2.60 -16.74
N PHE A 6 30.91 2.43 -16.48
CA PHE A 6 30.03 3.55 -16.16
C PHE A 6 30.61 4.29 -14.95
N PRO A 7 30.75 5.62 -14.97
CA PRO A 7 31.33 6.34 -13.85
C PRO A 7 30.49 6.08 -12.59
N GLU A 8 31.13 5.86 -11.44
CA GLU A 8 30.47 5.69 -10.12
C GLU A 8 29.46 6.81 -9.84
N TYR A 9 29.72 8.00 -10.35
CA TYR A 9 28.82 9.15 -10.31
C TYR A 9 27.47 8.90 -11.03
N PHE A 10 27.45 8.14 -12.12
CA PHE A 10 26.23 7.80 -12.84
C PHE A 10 25.39 6.77 -12.06
N ILE A 11 26.03 5.82 -11.40
CA ILE A 11 25.38 4.82 -10.52
C ILE A 11 24.78 5.54 -9.31
N PHE A 12 25.51 6.48 -8.72
CA PHE A 12 25.05 7.31 -7.61
C PHE A 12 23.87 8.21 -8.00
N LEU A 13 23.89 8.86 -9.16
CA LEU A 13 22.76 9.65 -9.66
C LEU A 13 21.54 8.75 -9.98
N LEU A 14 21.77 7.57 -10.53
CA LEU A 14 20.72 6.60 -10.82
C LEU A 14 20.09 6.09 -9.52
N SER A 15 20.88 5.81 -8.48
CA SER A 15 20.37 5.39 -7.17
C SER A 15 19.54 6.48 -6.49
N ILE A 16 19.99 7.75 -6.51
CA ILE A 16 19.19 8.89 -6.01
C ILE A 16 17.90 9.04 -6.81
N PHE A 17 17.95 8.87 -8.12
CA PHE A 17 16.78 8.98 -8.99
C PHE A 17 15.78 7.85 -8.75
N ILE A 18 16.25 6.62 -8.54
CA ILE A 18 15.43 5.46 -8.21
C ILE A 18 14.77 5.65 -6.83
N VAL A 19 15.52 6.05 -5.81
CA VAL A 19 14.98 6.32 -4.46
C VAL A 19 13.92 7.44 -4.50
N MET A 20 14.15 8.51 -5.25
CA MET A 20 13.14 9.59 -5.40
C MET A 20 11.84 9.13 -6.09
N PHE A 21 11.85 8.04 -6.85
CA PHE A 21 10.67 7.53 -7.56
C PHE A 21 9.90 6.48 -6.77
N MET A 22 10.54 5.78 -5.83
CA MET A 22 9.91 4.70 -5.04
C MET A 22 8.95 5.22 -3.96
N ASP A 23 9.13 6.48 -3.52
CA ASP A 23 8.26 7.12 -2.52
C ASP A 23 6.93 7.63 -3.09
N ILE A 24 6.77 7.58 -4.43
CA ILE A 24 5.58 8.11 -5.11
C ILE A 24 4.69 6.96 -5.56
N ILE A 25 3.48 6.94 -5.02
CA ILE A 25 2.41 6.03 -5.45
C ILE A 25 1.43 6.85 -6.28
N LYS A 26 1.02 6.29 -7.43
CA LYS A 26 -0.03 6.88 -8.26
C LYS A 26 -0.92 5.76 -8.78
N GLY A 27 -2.23 5.90 -8.57
CA GLY A 27 -3.18 4.88 -8.97
C GLY A 27 -4.60 5.40 -9.07
N LYS A 28 -5.44 4.56 -9.66
CA LYS A 28 -6.88 4.75 -9.73
C LYS A 28 -7.51 4.36 -8.40
N THR A 29 -8.58 5.04 -8.02
CA THR A 29 -9.21 4.84 -6.72
C THR A 29 -10.40 3.89 -6.77
N TRP A 30 -10.51 3.13 -5.68
CA TRP A 30 -11.68 2.38 -5.27
C TRP A 30 -12.18 2.97 -3.95
N THR A 31 -13.43 3.42 -3.91
CA THR A 31 -13.98 4.10 -2.73
C THR A 31 -14.84 3.16 -1.89
N PHE A 32 -14.68 3.28 -0.58
CA PHE A 32 -15.42 2.50 0.42
C PHE A 32 -15.95 3.41 1.52
N GLY A 33 -17.01 2.98 2.18
CA GLY A 33 -17.60 3.69 3.31
C GLY A 33 -16.80 3.53 4.61
N GLU A 34 -17.48 3.80 5.71
CA GLU A 34 -16.96 3.63 7.07
C GLU A 34 -17.08 2.18 7.56
N ASN A 35 -16.28 1.85 8.60
CA ASN A 35 -16.36 0.57 9.33
C ASN A 35 -16.15 -0.66 8.44
N ILE A 36 -15.23 -0.57 7.47
CA ILE A 36 -14.84 -1.74 6.67
C ILE A 36 -14.11 -2.74 7.59
N ASP A 37 -14.86 -3.75 8.00
CA ASP A 37 -14.43 -4.79 8.94
C ASP A 37 -13.53 -5.82 8.25
N THR A 38 -12.64 -6.46 8.99
CA THR A 38 -11.77 -7.51 8.47
C THR A 38 -12.54 -8.74 7.96
N ASP A 39 -13.77 -9.00 8.43
CA ASP A 39 -14.69 -10.02 7.87
C ASP A 39 -15.26 -9.60 6.52
N VAL A 40 -15.44 -8.30 6.30
CA VAL A 40 -15.82 -7.72 5.00
C VAL A 40 -14.65 -7.79 4.03
N ILE A 41 -13.43 -7.48 4.50
CA ILE A 41 -12.22 -7.54 3.67
C ILE A 41 -11.95 -8.97 3.21
N ILE A 42 -11.91 -9.93 4.13
CA ILE A 42 -11.74 -11.35 3.82
C ILE A 42 -12.62 -12.22 4.72
N PRO A 43 -13.69 -12.82 4.18
CA PRO A 43 -14.58 -13.65 4.96
C PRO A 43 -13.89 -14.84 5.63
N GLY A 44 -14.29 -15.15 6.86
CA GLY A 44 -13.67 -16.18 7.70
C GLY A 44 -13.58 -17.57 7.04
N ARG A 45 -14.45 -17.90 6.08
CA ARG A 45 -14.41 -19.17 5.33
C ARG A 45 -13.11 -19.35 4.51
N TYR A 46 -12.44 -18.26 4.13
CA TYR A 46 -11.21 -18.28 3.33
C TYR A 46 -9.92 -18.27 4.19
N LEU A 47 -10.02 -18.09 5.50
CA LEU A 47 -8.84 -18.03 6.39
C LEU A 47 -8.11 -19.38 6.58
N ARG A 48 -8.59 -20.45 5.97
CA ARG A 48 -7.95 -21.79 6.05
C ARG A 48 -6.82 -21.95 5.03
N THR A 49 -6.74 -21.09 4.03
CA THR A 49 -5.64 -21.09 3.05
C THR A 49 -4.48 -20.22 3.53
N PHE A 50 -3.27 -20.64 3.19
CA PHE A 50 -2.04 -19.85 3.34
C PHE A 50 -1.54 -19.29 2.01
N ASN A 51 -2.24 -19.57 0.90
CA ASN A 51 -1.90 -19.04 -0.40
C ASN A 51 -2.45 -17.59 -0.53
N PRO A 52 -1.57 -16.58 -0.68
CA PRO A 52 -2.01 -15.19 -0.80
C PRO A 52 -2.94 -14.94 -1.99
N GLN A 53 -2.77 -15.68 -3.10
CA GLN A 53 -3.62 -15.52 -4.28
C GLN A 53 -5.05 -15.98 -4.01
N ASP A 54 -5.23 -17.11 -3.30
CA ASP A 54 -6.58 -17.57 -2.91
C ASP A 54 -7.30 -16.55 -2.02
N LEU A 55 -6.56 -15.77 -1.21
CA LEU A 55 -7.13 -14.68 -0.43
C LEU A 55 -7.50 -13.48 -1.31
N ALA A 56 -6.63 -13.13 -2.25
CA ALA A 56 -6.84 -12.01 -3.17
C ALA A 56 -8.07 -12.24 -4.07
N ASP A 57 -8.30 -13.46 -4.50
CA ASP A 57 -9.43 -13.83 -5.36
C ASP A 57 -10.80 -13.60 -4.69
N HIS A 58 -10.84 -13.40 -3.37
CA HIS A 58 -12.04 -13.21 -2.58
C HIS A 58 -12.06 -11.92 -1.74
N VAL A 59 -11.06 -11.05 -1.95
CA VAL A 59 -10.97 -9.80 -1.19
C VAL A 59 -12.13 -8.87 -1.52
N LEU A 60 -12.80 -8.34 -0.48
CA LEU A 60 -13.91 -7.39 -0.58
C LEU A 60 -15.12 -7.88 -1.41
N GLU A 61 -15.21 -9.18 -1.72
CA GLU A 61 -16.26 -9.75 -2.59
C GLU A 61 -17.68 -9.48 -2.10
N GLY A 62 -17.88 -9.36 -0.77
CA GLY A 62 -19.17 -9.10 -0.16
C GLY A 62 -19.60 -7.64 -0.25
N GLU A 63 -18.66 -6.71 -0.30
CA GLU A 63 -18.90 -5.26 -0.35
C GLU A 63 -18.88 -4.76 -1.81
N ARG A 64 -17.93 -5.25 -2.59
CA ARG A 64 -17.69 -4.87 -3.97
C ARG A 64 -17.41 -6.12 -4.80
N PRO A 65 -18.46 -6.82 -5.30
CA PRO A 65 -18.28 -8.03 -6.12
C PRO A 65 -17.50 -7.81 -7.41
N ASP A 66 -17.48 -6.56 -7.91
CA ASP A 66 -16.74 -6.15 -9.10
C ASP A 66 -15.25 -5.86 -8.83
N PHE A 67 -14.83 -5.81 -7.57
CA PHE A 67 -13.48 -5.39 -7.18
C PHE A 67 -12.42 -6.36 -7.70
N THR A 68 -12.54 -7.66 -7.39
CA THR A 68 -11.54 -8.67 -7.75
C THR A 68 -11.36 -8.84 -9.27
N GLU A 69 -12.42 -8.58 -10.05
CA GLU A 69 -12.37 -8.69 -11.50
C GLU A 69 -11.74 -7.46 -12.18
N ASN A 70 -11.77 -6.29 -11.52
CA ASN A 70 -11.43 -5.03 -12.15
C ASN A 70 -10.29 -4.26 -11.45
N VAL A 71 -9.83 -4.71 -10.29
CA VAL A 71 -8.68 -4.09 -9.60
C VAL A 71 -7.41 -4.32 -10.42
N GLU A 72 -6.64 -3.26 -10.60
CA GLU A 72 -5.38 -3.29 -11.34
C GLU A 72 -4.21 -3.03 -10.38
N SER A 73 -3.04 -3.54 -10.76
CA SER A 73 -1.82 -3.27 -9.99
C SER A 73 -1.53 -1.76 -9.97
N GLY A 74 -1.37 -1.21 -8.78
CA GLY A 74 -1.18 0.22 -8.59
C GLY A 74 -2.41 0.93 -8.05
N ASP A 75 -3.58 0.32 -8.05
CA ASP A 75 -4.81 0.93 -7.55
C ASP A 75 -4.72 1.29 -6.07
N ILE A 76 -5.54 2.26 -5.67
CA ILE A 76 -5.56 2.82 -4.32
C ILE A 76 -6.97 2.68 -3.75
N ILE A 77 -7.07 2.16 -2.52
CA ILE A 77 -8.33 2.19 -1.77
C ILE A 77 -8.44 3.54 -1.05
N VAL A 78 -9.59 4.19 -1.16
CA VAL A 78 -9.96 5.37 -0.36
C VAL A 78 -11.21 5.04 0.45
N ALA A 79 -11.14 5.17 1.78
CA ALA A 79 -12.24 4.81 2.66
C ALA A 79 -12.52 5.90 3.71
N ASP A 80 -13.65 5.78 4.37
CA ASP A 80 -14.02 6.63 5.48
C ASP A 80 -13.37 6.17 6.80
N GLU A 81 -14.07 6.26 7.91
CA GLU A 81 -13.53 5.99 9.24
C GLU A 81 -13.43 4.49 9.54
N ASN A 82 -12.46 4.15 10.44
CA ASN A 82 -12.36 2.86 11.09
C ASN A 82 -12.14 1.67 10.13
N PHE A 83 -11.29 1.87 9.11
CA PHE A 83 -10.94 0.80 8.17
C PHE A 83 -10.13 -0.30 8.85
N GLY A 84 -10.45 -1.57 8.53
CA GLY A 84 -9.80 -2.74 9.10
C GLY A 84 -10.19 -3.05 10.54
N CYS A 85 -11.38 -2.58 10.98
CA CYS A 85 -11.93 -2.93 12.31
C CYS A 85 -12.25 -4.42 12.41
N GLY A 86 -12.71 -4.86 13.59
CA GLY A 86 -13.06 -6.26 13.85
C GLY A 86 -11.88 -7.11 14.31
N SER A 87 -11.81 -8.35 13.86
CA SER A 87 -10.83 -9.34 14.33
C SER A 87 -9.42 -9.03 13.84
N SER A 88 -8.41 -9.44 14.64
CA SER A 88 -6.99 -9.36 14.22
C SER A 88 -6.69 -10.40 13.13
N ARG A 89 -6.92 -10.05 11.88
CA ARG A 89 -6.65 -10.92 10.71
C ARG A 89 -5.46 -10.38 9.93
N GLU A 90 -4.34 -11.07 10.04
CA GLU A 90 -3.15 -10.77 9.24
C GLU A 90 -3.39 -10.99 7.74
N GLN A 91 -4.33 -11.88 7.40
CA GLN A 91 -4.73 -12.19 6.02
C GLN A 91 -5.43 -11.02 5.32
N ALA A 92 -6.12 -10.13 6.05
CA ALA A 92 -6.86 -9.04 5.44
C ALA A 92 -5.96 -8.07 4.64
N PRO A 93 -4.89 -7.48 5.20
CA PRO A 93 -3.99 -6.65 4.41
C PRO A 93 -3.21 -7.45 3.36
N VAL A 94 -2.92 -8.75 3.59
CA VAL A 94 -2.28 -9.63 2.59
C VAL A 94 -3.18 -9.78 1.36
N ALA A 95 -4.47 -10.04 1.54
CA ALA A 95 -5.44 -10.16 0.45
C ALA A 95 -5.49 -8.88 -0.40
N ILE A 96 -5.60 -7.71 0.26
CA ILE A 96 -5.64 -6.40 -0.42
C ILE A 96 -4.36 -6.16 -1.23
N LYS A 97 -3.18 -6.37 -0.61
CA LYS A 97 -1.90 -6.16 -1.29
C LYS A 97 -1.73 -7.11 -2.47
N THR A 98 -2.06 -8.39 -2.30
CA THR A 98 -1.92 -9.41 -3.36
C THR A 98 -2.89 -9.17 -4.51
N ALA A 99 -4.05 -8.57 -4.27
CA ALA A 99 -4.98 -8.16 -5.31
C ALA A 99 -4.44 -7.01 -6.19
N GLY A 100 -3.34 -6.35 -5.79
CA GLY A 100 -2.70 -5.31 -6.59
C GLY A 100 -2.80 -3.90 -6.01
N VAL A 101 -3.48 -3.73 -4.86
CA VAL A 101 -3.59 -2.41 -4.21
C VAL A 101 -2.23 -1.94 -3.70
N SER A 102 -1.85 -0.74 -4.08
CA SER A 102 -0.56 -0.13 -3.73
C SER A 102 -0.60 0.73 -2.46
N ALA A 103 -1.76 1.23 -2.07
CA ALA A 103 -1.94 1.99 -0.84
C ALA A 103 -3.40 2.01 -0.40
N ILE A 104 -3.62 2.24 0.89
CA ILE A 104 -4.94 2.51 1.45
C ILE A 104 -4.92 3.89 2.09
N VAL A 105 -5.88 4.74 1.75
CA VAL A 105 -6.12 6.03 2.37
C VAL A 105 -7.45 5.96 3.11
N ALA A 106 -7.47 6.31 4.38
CA ALA A 106 -8.71 6.37 5.16
C ALA A 106 -8.65 7.47 6.23
N LYS A 107 -9.80 7.93 6.68
CA LYS A 107 -9.88 8.93 7.78
C LYS A 107 -9.32 8.38 9.09
N SER A 108 -9.49 7.07 9.33
CA SER A 108 -8.89 6.36 10.46
C SER A 108 -8.80 4.85 10.19
N PHE A 109 -7.90 4.18 10.92
CA PHE A 109 -7.67 2.74 10.84
C PHE A 109 -7.76 2.08 12.21
N ALA A 110 -8.18 0.82 12.25
CA ALA A 110 -7.96 -0.01 13.42
C ALA A 110 -6.45 -0.25 13.62
N ARG A 111 -5.98 -0.08 14.87
CA ARG A 111 -4.53 -0.11 15.20
C ARG A 111 -3.82 -1.39 14.76
N ILE A 112 -4.49 -2.55 14.89
CA ILE A 112 -3.90 -3.83 14.53
C ILE A 112 -3.78 -3.94 13.01
N PHE A 113 -4.83 -3.56 12.27
CA PHE A 113 -4.80 -3.55 10.82
C PHE A 113 -3.68 -2.64 10.28
N TYR A 114 -3.59 -1.40 10.81
CA TYR A 114 -2.53 -0.45 10.43
C TYR A 114 -1.13 -1.08 10.55
N ARG A 115 -0.84 -1.65 11.72
CA ARG A 115 0.46 -2.30 11.97
C ARG A 115 0.70 -3.49 11.04
N ASN A 116 -0.29 -4.35 10.85
CA ASN A 116 -0.16 -5.52 9.99
C ASN A 116 0.06 -5.12 8.53
N ALA A 117 -0.61 -4.08 8.03
CA ALA A 117 -0.43 -3.55 6.68
C ALA A 117 1.02 -3.05 6.46
N ILE A 118 1.54 -2.22 7.36
CA ILE A 118 2.93 -1.75 7.29
C ILE A 118 3.92 -2.92 7.33
N ASN A 119 3.70 -3.91 8.23
CA ASN A 119 4.58 -5.06 8.37
C ASN A 119 4.70 -5.90 7.09
N ILE A 120 3.68 -5.92 6.26
CA ILE A 120 3.72 -6.62 4.96
C ILE A 120 4.09 -5.69 3.79
N GLY A 121 4.44 -4.43 4.05
CA GLY A 121 4.81 -3.46 3.03
C GLY A 121 3.62 -2.92 2.23
N LEU A 122 2.45 -2.74 2.86
CA LEU A 122 1.30 -2.04 2.30
C LEU A 122 1.15 -0.68 2.99
N PRO A 123 1.40 0.44 2.29
CA PRO A 123 1.24 1.77 2.85
C PRO A 123 -0.21 2.07 3.24
N VAL A 124 -0.41 2.61 4.44
CA VAL A 124 -1.70 3.06 4.96
C VAL A 124 -1.58 4.50 5.43
N ILE A 125 -2.40 5.40 4.90
CA ILE A 125 -2.31 6.84 5.06
C ILE A 125 -3.57 7.38 5.71
N VAL A 126 -3.42 8.09 6.83
CA VAL A 126 -4.55 8.77 7.48
C VAL A 126 -4.78 10.10 6.78
N SER A 127 -5.92 10.25 6.11
CA SER A 127 -6.33 11.49 5.44
C SER A 127 -7.84 11.49 5.19
N ASP A 128 -8.40 12.70 5.13
CA ASP A 128 -9.80 12.97 4.79
C ASP A 128 -9.99 13.43 3.33
N ILE A 129 -9.06 13.08 2.45
CA ILE A 129 -9.17 13.40 1.03
C ILE A 129 -10.44 12.81 0.44
N LYS A 130 -11.10 13.58 -0.42
CA LYS A 130 -12.30 13.11 -1.12
C LYS A 130 -11.91 12.52 -2.47
N ALA A 131 -12.50 11.39 -2.79
CA ALA A 131 -12.34 10.75 -4.08
C ALA A 131 -13.64 10.05 -4.50
N ASN A 132 -13.79 9.86 -5.79
CA ASN A 132 -14.79 8.97 -6.38
C ASN A 132 -14.08 7.77 -7.01
N ASP A 133 -14.81 6.68 -7.26
CA ASP A 133 -14.26 5.56 -8.00
C ASP A 133 -13.67 6.02 -9.34
N GLY A 134 -12.46 5.57 -9.62
CA GLY A 134 -11.74 5.89 -10.84
C GLY A 134 -10.99 7.23 -10.84
N ASP A 135 -11.08 8.04 -9.80
CA ASP A 135 -10.21 9.20 -9.65
C ASP A 135 -8.73 8.78 -9.60
N ILE A 136 -7.83 9.65 -10.01
CA ILE A 136 -6.40 9.40 -9.94
C ILE A 136 -5.81 10.10 -8.73
N ILE A 137 -5.26 9.33 -7.81
CA ILE A 137 -4.55 9.87 -6.64
C ILE A 137 -3.05 9.66 -6.81
N ARG A 138 -2.29 10.69 -6.46
CA ARG A 138 -0.85 10.67 -6.31
C ARG A 138 -0.48 10.93 -4.85
N ILE A 139 0.36 10.06 -4.30
CA ILE A 139 0.83 10.10 -2.91
C ILE A 139 2.36 10.20 -2.93
N ASP A 140 2.92 11.13 -2.15
CA ASP A 140 4.36 11.23 -1.89
C ASP A 140 4.58 10.91 -0.40
N LEU A 141 5.05 9.70 -0.13
CA LEU A 141 5.20 9.17 1.23
C LEU A 141 6.26 9.92 2.02
N SER A 142 7.35 10.31 1.36
CA SER A 142 8.48 11.02 1.98
C SER A 142 8.15 12.48 2.29
N LYS A 143 7.32 13.13 1.48
CA LYS A 143 6.87 14.51 1.72
C LYS A 143 5.58 14.62 2.52
N GLY A 144 4.85 13.51 2.71
CA GLY A 144 3.56 13.52 3.39
C GLY A 144 2.50 14.32 2.64
N THR A 145 2.45 14.17 1.30
CA THR A 145 1.46 14.88 0.47
C THR A 145 0.66 13.90 -0.37
N LEU A 146 -0.63 14.16 -0.53
CA LEU A 146 -1.46 13.43 -1.46
C LEU A 146 -2.34 14.40 -2.25
N VAL A 147 -2.54 14.08 -3.52
CA VAL A 147 -3.29 14.91 -4.47
C VAL A 147 -4.24 14.03 -5.26
N ASN A 148 -5.51 14.39 -5.28
CA ASN A 148 -6.46 13.87 -6.26
C ASN A 148 -6.26 14.65 -7.56
N GLU A 149 -5.55 14.08 -8.52
CA GLU A 149 -5.22 14.75 -9.77
C GLU A 149 -6.46 14.96 -10.66
N THR A 150 -7.54 14.23 -10.43
CA THR A 150 -8.81 14.38 -11.16
C THR A 150 -9.55 15.63 -10.71
N THR A 151 -9.63 15.86 -9.40
CA THR A 151 -10.40 16.97 -8.82
C THR A 151 -9.54 18.20 -8.47
N GLY A 152 -8.22 18.01 -8.33
CA GLY A 152 -7.29 19.03 -7.85
C GLY A 152 -7.25 19.19 -6.32
N GLU A 153 -8.00 18.38 -5.56
CA GLU A 153 -7.93 18.42 -4.10
C GLU A 153 -6.57 17.89 -3.62
N SER A 154 -5.98 18.58 -2.65
CA SER A 154 -4.71 18.17 -2.03
C SER A 154 -4.81 18.18 -0.52
N LYS A 155 -4.13 17.24 0.12
CA LYS A 155 -4.03 17.08 1.57
C LYS A 155 -2.58 16.80 1.97
N THR A 156 -2.30 17.01 3.24
CA THR A 156 -1.03 16.61 3.85
C THR A 156 -1.28 15.60 4.95
N PHE A 157 -0.31 14.74 5.18
CA PHE A 157 -0.28 13.78 6.29
C PHE A 157 1.13 13.75 6.90
N GLU A 158 1.31 13.09 8.05
CA GLU A 158 2.63 12.95 8.65
C GLU A 158 3.52 12.11 7.74
N PRO A 159 4.66 12.64 7.25
CA PRO A 159 5.55 11.92 6.36
C PRO A 159 6.04 10.61 6.98
N PHE A 160 6.21 9.59 6.16
CA PHE A 160 6.81 8.35 6.61
C PHE A 160 8.30 8.57 6.93
N LYS A 161 8.73 8.06 8.08
CA LYS A 161 10.14 8.12 8.48
C LYS A 161 10.96 7.16 7.62
N GLU A 162 12.24 7.48 7.43
CA GLU A 162 13.17 6.70 6.61
C GLU A 162 13.13 5.19 6.91
N PHE A 163 13.11 4.81 8.18
CA PHE A 163 12.97 3.39 8.58
C PHE A 163 11.67 2.76 8.10
N MET A 164 10.54 3.47 8.11
CA MET A 164 9.28 2.96 7.58
C MET A 164 9.31 2.84 6.06
N LEU A 165 9.89 3.83 5.38
CA LEU A 165 10.06 3.79 3.93
C LEU A 165 10.90 2.58 3.52
N SER A 166 12.02 2.30 4.19
CA SER A 166 12.85 1.12 3.89
C SER A 166 12.10 -0.22 4.07
N ILE A 167 11.23 -0.33 5.10
CA ILE A 167 10.37 -1.52 5.25
C ILE A 167 9.40 -1.66 4.08
N LEU A 168 8.79 -0.57 3.62
CA LEU A 168 7.87 -0.57 2.48
C LEU A 168 8.59 -0.92 1.17
N GLU A 169 9.78 -0.37 0.95
CA GLU A 169 10.65 -0.64 -0.21
C GLU A 169 11.07 -2.10 -0.29
N ASP A 170 11.43 -2.70 0.85
CA ASP A 170 11.78 -4.12 0.94
C ASP A 170 10.55 -5.05 0.82
N GLY A 171 9.35 -4.50 0.70
CA GLY A 171 8.11 -5.25 0.57
C GLY A 171 7.59 -5.82 1.89
N GLY A 172 8.12 -5.36 3.03
CA GLY A 172 7.66 -5.70 4.37
C GLY A 172 8.80 -6.00 5.34
N LEU A 173 8.47 -6.04 6.61
CA LEU A 173 9.41 -6.15 7.73
C LEU A 173 10.28 -7.41 7.67
N VAL A 174 9.72 -8.54 7.26
CA VAL A 174 10.48 -9.81 7.17
C VAL A 174 11.56 -9.70 6.11
N ASN A 175 11.22 -9.21 4.93
CA ASN A 175 12.19 -9.01 3.85
C ASN A 175 13.26 -7.99 4.23
N HIS A 176 12.85 -6.92 4.92
CA HIS A 176 13.78 -5.90 5.43
C HIS A 176 14.85 -6.51 6.33
N TYR A 177 14.47 -7.35 7.29
CA TYR A 177 15.43 -8.05 8.17
C TYR A 177 16.32 -9.04 7.42
N LEU A 178 15.80 -9.77 6.44
CA LEU A 178 16.60 -10.68 5.63
C LEU A 178 17.65 -9.92 4.81
N ASN A 179 17.26 -8.82 4.18
CA ASN A 179 18.17 -7.96 3.40
C ASN A 179 19.27 -7.32 4.25
N ASP A 180 18.98 -6.96 5.50
CA ASP A 180 20.00 -6.40 6.42
C ASP A 180 20.96 -7.49 6.92
N SER A 181 20.47 -8.71 7.19
CA SER A 181 21.31 -9.83 7.61
C SER A 181 22.32 -10.24 6.56
N ASP A 182 21.96 -10.13 5.27
CA ASP A 182 22.86 -10.45 4.14
C ASP A 182 23.94 -9.36 3.92
N LYS A 183 23.75 -8.15 4.45
CA LYS A 183 24.76 -7.07 4.38
C LYS A 183 25.81 -7.17 5.48
N GLU A 184 25.53 -7.87 6.58
CA GLU A 184 26.44 -8.05 7.72
C GLU A 184 27.27 -9.34 7.62
N ALA A 185 27.03 -10.23 6.66
CA ALA A 185 27.72 -11.49 6.43
C ALA A 185 28.78 -11.37 5.34
#